data_33d43096d956a72064c4f4d416e6837a
#
_entry.id   33d43096d956a72064c4f4d416e6837a
#
_cell.length_a   1.000
_cell.length_b   1.000
_cell.length_c   1.000
_cell.angle_alpha   90.00
_cell.angle_beta   90.00
_cell.angle_gamma   90.00
#
_symmetry.space_group_name_H-M   'P 1'
#
loop_
_entity.id
_entity.type
_entity.pdbx_description
1 polymer ?
#
loop_
_entity_poly.entity_id
_entity_poly.type
_entity_poly.pdbx_seq_one_letter_code
_entity_poly.pdbx_strand_id
1 'polypeptide(L)'
;DGDIGFDNKDPIRTSGSPLTYTVRTGDDFYLYEWELLDGYTDPEGHYLFIENLTADSNGYITTLYEGEWILSSHNSNYEGDIVISYTVADEFGGSVDGTTTVTFRPPSYTTIESQGAITLVRDDDNFIYAEDPQGNKTAITYFEEHMGSNMWDGWNVLAAENINGINAVIWEFDDPYGYGSSFWLSFYDENWSYTDSGDAGWPGDPRHGQLPDMQFYKTETNFNIDLNN
;
A
#
# COMPACT_ATOMS: atom_id res chain seq x y z
N ASP A 1 38.02 6.69 50.99
CA ASP A 1 36.84 6.99 50.18
C ASP A 1 36.97 6.13 48.93
N GLY A 2 36.34 4.97 48.95
CA GLY A 2 36.25 4.12 47.76
C GLY A 2 35.20 4.72 46.87
N ASP A 3 35.61 5.31 45.76
CA ASP A 3 34.76 5.60 44.61
C ASP A 3 34.24 4.23 44.11
N ILE A 4 33.04 3.87 44.50
CA ILE A 4 32.30 2.78 43.83
C ILE A 4 31.80 3.38 42.50
N GLY A 5 32.78 3.56 41.56
CA GLY A 5 32.43 3.89 40.22
C GLY A 5 31.43 2.88 39.71
N PHE A 6 30.25 3.33 39.36
CA PHE A 6 29.30 2.55 38.59
C PHE A 6 30.01 2.20 37.29
N ASP A 7 30.35 0.93 37.11
CA ASP A 7 30.96 0.40 35.87
C ASP A 7 29.80 0.21 34.89
N ASN A 8 29.30 1.33 34.30
CA ASN A 8 28.25 1.28 33.28
C ASN A 8 28.75 0.52 32.05
N LYS A 9 27.95 -0.38 31.51
CA LYS A 9 28.23 -1.12 30.29
C LYS A 9 27.36 -0.61 29.17
N ASP A 10 27.92 -0.67 27.98
CA ASP A 10 27.18 -0.29 26.77
C ASP A 10 26.00 -1.22 26.53
N PRO A 11 24.90 -0.69 25.95
CA PRO A 11 23.82 -1.51 25.43
C PRO A 11 24.33 -2.58 24.48
N ILE A 12 23.71 -3.76 24.50
CA ILE A 12 24.08 -4.85 23.62
C ILE A 12 22.89 -5.32 22.79
N ARG A 13 23.16 -5.74 21.55
CA ARG A 13 22.16 -6.38 20.71
C ARG A 13 22.15 -7.88 21.03
N THR A 14 21.07 -8.38 21.60
CA THR A 14 20.94 -9.78 22.07
C THR A 14 20.19 -10.67 21.12
N SER A 15 19.40 -10.11 20.20
CA SER A 15 18.59 -10.88 19.26
C SER A 15 18.34 -10.06 17.96
N GLY A 16 17.92 -10.78 16.94
CA GLY A 16 17.49 -10.19 15.66
C GLY A 16 18.63 -9.88 14.69
N SER A 17 18.28 -9.96 13.39
CA SER A 17 19.04 -9.34 12.31
C SER A 17 18.70 -7.84 12.26
N PRO A 18 19.52 -6.99 11.63
CA PRO A 18 19.08 -5.63 11.33
C PRO A 18 17.70 -5.67 10.69
N LEU A 19 16.80 -4.81 11.15
CA LEU A 19 15.47 -4.68 10.57
C LEU A 19 15.63 -4.24 9.11
N THR A 20 14.78 -4.77 8.25
CA THR A 20 14.68 -4.34 6.85
C THR A 20 13.23 -4.07 6.54
N TYR A 21 12.99 -2.96 5.89
CA TYR A 21 11.67 -2.50 5.52
C TYR A 21 11.58 -2.34 4.01
N THR A 22 10.37 -2.46 3.46
CA THR A 22 10.10 -2.16 2.06
C THR A 22 9.00 -1.12 1.98
N VAL A 23 9.22 -0.09 1.17
CA VAL A 23 8.32 1.05 0.99
C VAL A 23 8.12 1.27 -0.50
N ARG A 24 6.94 1.73 -0.88
CA ARG A 24 6.66 2.11 -2.26
C ARG A 24 7.45 3.38 -2.61
N THR A 25 8.04 3.39 -3.79
CA THR A 25 8.68 4.58 -4.37
C THR A 25 7.71 5.76 -4.37
N GLY A 26 8.13 6.87 -3.79
CA GLY A 26 7.33 8.08 -3.65
C GLY A 26 6.60 8.24 -2.32
N ASP A 27 6.47 7.16 -1.54
CA ASP A 27 5.85 7.22 -0.22
C ASP A 27 6.88 7.59 0.87
N ASP A 28 6.37 8.09 1.98
CA ASP A 28 7.12 8.31 3.21
C ASP A 28 7.06 7.05 4.09
N PHE A 29 8.13 6.80 4.84
CA PHE A 29 8.20 5.68 5.76
C PHE A 29 8.26 6.19 7.21
N TYR A 30 7.34 5.68 8.05
CA TYR A 30 7.29 6.01 9.47
C TYR A 30 8.19 5.07 10.27
N LEU A 31 9.07 5.67 11.09
CA LEU A 31 10.00 4.98 11.98
C LEU A 31 9.63 5.27 13.42
N TYR A 32 9.64 4.23 14.24
CA TYR A 32 9.36 4.34 15.67
C TYR A 32 10.55 3.89 16.51
N GLU A 33 10.81 4.59 17.61
CA GLU A 33 11.92 4.28 18.52
C GLU A 33 11.88 2.84 19.02
N TRP A 34 10.70 2.37 19.40
CA TRP A 34 10.53 1.00 19.90
C TRP A 34 10.91 -0.08 18.89
N GLU A 35 10.77 0.18 17.59
CA GLU A 35 11.20 -0.73 16.51
C GLU A 35 12.72 -0.77 16.40
N LEU A 36 13.36 0.41 16.46
CA LEU A 36 14.82 0.52 16.39
C LEU A 36 15.51 -0.06 17.63
N LEU A 37 14.84 -0.02 18.80
CA LEU A 37 15.32 -0.61 20.04
C LEU A 37 15.07 -2.13 20.12
N ASP A 38 14.28 -2.70 19.20
CA ASP A 38 13.99 -4.14 19.24
C ASP A 38 15.29 -4.97 19.13
N GLY A 39 15.43 -5.91 20.02
CA GLY A 39 16.62 -6.76 20.14
C GLY A 39 17.81 -6.13 20.87
N TYR A 40 17.71 -4.90 21.36
CA TYR A 40 18.72 -4.31 22.26
C TYR A 40 18.32 -4.48 23.73
N THR A 41 19.31 -4.67 24.57
CA THR A 41 19.14 -4.72 26.02
C THR A 41 20.35 -4.04 26.68
N ASP A 42 20.10 -3.47 27.86
CA ASP A 42 21.16 -3.02 28.74
C ASP A 42 21.51 -4.13 29.75
N PRO A 43 22.83 -4.44 29.96
CA PRO A 43 23.23 -5.48 30.91
C PRO A 43 22.87 -5.15 32.36
N GLU A 44 22.75 -3.89 32.73
CA GLU A 44 22.37 -3.38 34.05
C GLU A 44 20.85 -3.13 34.15
N GLY A 45 20.11 -3.17 33.01
CA GLY A 45 18.69 -2.91 32.95
C GLY A 45 18.30 -1.44 32.89
N HIS A 46 19.23 -0.57 32.42
CA HIS A 46 18.98 0.85 32.23
C HIS A 46 17.99 1.08 31.08
N TYR A 47 17.34 2.26 31.08
CA TYR A 47 16.46 2.71 30.01
C TYR A 47 17.27 3.03 28.76
N LEU A 48 16.82 2.52 27.60
CA LEU A 48 17.42 2.73 26.30
C LEU A 48 16.63 3.73 25.47
N PHE A 49 17.35 4.54 24.67
CA PHE A 49 16.76 5.50 23.73
C PHE A 49 17.63 5.66 22.50
N ILE A 50 17.07 6.30 21.44
CA ILE A 50 17.77 6.49 20.16
C ILE A 50 18.36 7.90 20.08
N GLU A 51 19.63 7.98 19.72
CA GLU A 51 20.34 9.20 19.39
C GLU A 51 20.91 9.16 17.97
N ASN A 52 21.29 10.35 17.45
CA ASN A 52 22.04 10.50 16.19
C ASN A 52 21.42 9.80 14.98
N LEU A 53 20.09 9.76 14.90
CA LEU A 53 19.38 9.14 13.79
C LEU A 53 19.61 9.92 12.48
N THR A 54 20.18 9.26 11.48
CA THR A 54 20.51 9.85 10.18
C THR A 54 20.24 8.88 9.04
N ALA A 55 19.83 9.40 7.88
CA ALA A 55 19.80 8.65 6.62
C ALA A 55 21.08 8.90 5.80
N ASP A 56 21.37 7.99 4.89
CA ASP A 56 22.42 8.19 3.88
C ASP A 56 22.07 9.31 2.89
N SER A 57 22.91 9.51 1.86
CA SER A 57 22.76 10.60 0.88
C SER A 57 21.52 10.49 -0.02
N ASN A 58 20.76 9.40 0.02
CA ASN A 58 19.58 9.18 -0.81
C ASN A 58 18.28 9.63 -0.11
N GLY A 59 18.32 9.83 1.21
CA GLY A 59 17.15 10.20 2.00
C GLY A 59 17.42 11.24 3.07
N TYR A 60 16.36 11.64 3.74
CA TYR A 60 16.39 12.52 4.91
C TYR A 60 15.35 12.08 5.93
N ILE A 61 15.61 12.43 7.20
CA ILE A 61 14.72 12.10 8.32
C ILE A 61 14.15 13.38 8.89
N THR A 62 12.84 13.40 9.10
CA THR A 62 12.11 14.46 9.79
C THR A 62 11.56 13.93 11.10
N THR A 63 11.83 14.60 12.20
CA THR A 63 11.23 14.27 13.50
C THR A 63 9.80 14.79 13.53
N LEU A 64 8.84 13.91 13.81
CA LEU A 64 7.42 14.27 14.06
C LEU A 64 7.20 14.57 15.52
N TYR A 65 7.52 13.59 16.36
CA TYR A 65 7.41 13.66 17.81
C TYR A 65 8.63 12.99 18.43
N GLU A 66 8.77 13.04 19.76
CA GLU A 66 9.78 12.27 20.47
C GLU A 66 9.59 10.78 20.22
N GLY A 67 10.61 10.11 19.69
CA GLY A 67 10.54 8.68 19.33
C GLY A 67 9.79 8.35 18.05
N GLU A 68 9.40 9.35 17.25
CA GLU A 68 8.71 9.15 15.97
C GLU A 68 9.33 9.99 14.86
N TRP A 69 9.68 9.34 13.75
CA TRP A 69 10.34 9.97 12.61
C TRP A 69 9.71 9.54 11.29
N ILE A 70 9.91 10.39 10.28
CA ILE A 70 9.60 10.07 8.88
C ILE A 70 10.91 10.03 8.11
N LEU A 71 11.13 8.93 7.37
CA LEU A 71 12.12 8.83 6.32
C LEU A 71 11.45 9.14 4.98
N SER A 72 12.02 10.08 4.25
CA SER A 72 11.65 10.38 2.87
C SER A 72 12.88 10.28 1.96
N SER A 73 12.68 9.86 0.71
CA SER A 73 13.74 9.91 -0.29
C SER A 73 13.89 11.34 -0.86
N HIS A 74 15.09 11.73 -1.25
CA HIS A 74 15.35 13.03 -1.91
C HIS A 74 14.71 13.11 -3.32
N ASN A 75 14.42 11.97 -3.93
CA ASN A 75 13.81 11.87 -5.25
C ASN A 75 12.58 10.97 -5.13
N SER A 76 11.39 11.49 -5.44
CA SER A 76 10.13 10.72 -5.39
C SER A 76 10.10 9.49 -6.29
N ASN A 77 11.01 9.39 -7.26
CA ASN A 77 11.17 8.19 -8.10
C ASN A 77 12.41 7.37 -7.71
N TYR A 78 12.93 7.54 -6.49
CA TYR A 78 14.08 6.78 -6.02
C TYR A 78 13.71 5.30 -5.86
N GLU A 79 14.56 4.45 -6.42
CA GLU A 79 14.49 2.99 -6.27
C GLU A 79 15.82 2.52 -5.72
N GLY A 80 15.79 1.77 -4.62
CA GLY A 80 16.98 1.25 -3.96
C GLY A 80 16.92 1.38 -2.44
N ASP A 81 18.03 1.11 -1.82
CA ASP A 81 18.18 1.08 -0.38
C ASP A 81 18.58 2.45 0.16
N ILE A 82 17.92 2.87 1.24
CA ILE A 82 18.38 3.95 2.11
C ILE A 82 18.80 3.34 3.44
N VAL A 83 20.07 3.54 3.80
CA VAL A 83 20.61 3.07 5.06
C VAL A 83 20.43 4.15 6.12
N ILE A 84 19.80 3.75 7.22
CA ILE A 84 19.60 4.58 8.41
C ILE A 84 20.62 4.15 9.43
N SER A 85 21.37 5.10 9.96
CA SER A 85 22.33 4.92 11.06
C SER A 85 21.80 5.62 12.30
N TYR A 86 21.97 4.98 13.46
CA TYR A 86 21.52 5.51 14.76
C TYR A 86 22.43 5.02 15.87
N THR A 87 22.34 5.66 17.02
CA THR A 87 23.03 5.24 18.25
C THR A 87 21.98 4.83 19.28
N VAL A 88 22.08 3.64 19.83
CA VAL A 88 21.32 3.21 21.02
C VAL A 88 22.13 3.62 22.23
N ALA A 89 21.57 4.47 23.08
CA ALA A 89 22.21 4.98 24.28
C ALA A 89 21.42 4.63 25.53
N ASP A 90 22.10 4.58 26.67
CA ASP A 90 21.51 4.49 28.00
C ASP A 90 21.62 5.82 28.77
N GLU A 91 20.88 5.94 29.87
CA GLU A 91 20.87 7.13 30.71
C GLU A 91 22.16 7.41 31.48
N PHE A 92 23.17 6.52 31.43
CA PHE A 92 24.46 6.63 32.11
C PHE A 92 25.64 6.79 31.16
N GLY A 93 25.38 6.94 29.86
CA GLY A 93 26.38 7.28 28.85
C GLY A 93 27.01 6.10 28.13
N GLY A 94 26.52 4.89 28.36
CA GLY A 94 26.82 3.74 27.50
C GLY A 94 26.11 3.86 26.14
N SER A 95 26.76 3.41 25.06
CA SER A 95 26.14 3.48 23.75
C SER A 95 26.68 2.45 22.76
N VAL A 96 25.87 2.11 21.75
CA VAL A 96 26.23 1.23 20.64
C VAL A 96 25.58 1.71 19.35
N ASP A 97 26.32 1.68 18.24
CA ASP A 97 25.80 2.05 16.94
C ASP A 97 24.92 0.94 16.34
N GLY A 98 23.86 1.34 15.67
CA GLY A 98 22.94 0.49 14.94
C GLY A 98 22.70 0.97 13.52
N THR A 99 22.25 0.06 12.67
CA THR A 99 21.82 0.39 11.31
C THR A 99 20.56 -0.39 10.95
N THR A 100 19.72 0.21 10.12
CA THR A 100 18.58 -0.45 9.47
C THR A 100 18.53 -0.02 8.00
N THR A 101 17.85 -0.81 7.17
CA THR A 101 17.73 -0.52 5.74
C THR A 101 16.26 -0.44 5.36
N VAL A 102 15.92 0.61 4.61
CA VAL A 102 14.61 0.79 3.99
C VAL A 102 14.79 0.72 2.48
N THR A 103 14.17 -0.26 1.85
CA THR A 103 14.22 -0.46 0.40
C THR A 103 13.01 0.21 -0.26
N PHE A 104 13.25 1.20 -1.09
CA PHE A 104 12.24 1.85 -1.92
C PHE A 104 12.13 1.11 -3.24
N ARG A 105 10.94 0.67 -3.60
CA ARG A 105 10.68 -0.03 -4.86
C ARG A 105 9.37 0.41 -5.49
N PRO A 106 9.28 0.41 -6.83
CA PRO A 106 8.01 0.65 -7.50
C PRO A 106 7.02 -0.47 -7.13
N PRO A 107 5.71 -0.20 -7.18
CA PRO A 107 4.72 -1.24 -6.99
C PRO A 107 4.85 -2.31 -8.08
N SER A 108 4.67 -3.56 -7.71
CA SER A 108 4.54 -4.66 -8.67
C SER A 108 3.06 -4.88 -8.98
N TYR A 109 2.76 -5.23 -10.24
CA TYR A 109 1.39 -5.37 -10.70
C TYR A 109 1.08 -6.80 -11.12
N THR A 110 -0.12 -7.25 -10.79
CA THR A 110 -0.67 -8.54 -11.22
C THR A 110 -1.94 -8.28 -12.03
N THR A 111 -2.04 -8.88 -13.20
CA THR A 111 -3.24 -8.78 -14.03
C THR A 111 -4.38 -9.56 -13.40
N ILE A 112 -5.53 -8.92 -13.26
CA ILE A 112 -6.81 -9.52 -12.86
C ILE A 112 -7.55 -9.97 -14.12
N GLU A 113 -7.66 -9.06 -15.12
CA GLU A 113 -8.39 -9.29 -16.35
C GLU A 113 -7.75 -8.49 -17.50
N SER A 114 -7.74 -9.05 -18.74
CA SER A 114 -7.12 -8.45 -19.93
C SER A 114 -7.84 -8.79 -21.24
N GLN A 115 -9.13 -9.11 -21.20
CA GLN A 115 -9.88 -9.55 -22.39
C GLN A 115 -10.32 -8.38 -23.28
N GLY A 116 -10.41 -7.16 -22.71
CA GLY A 116 -10.88 -5.97 -23.39
C GLY A 116 -9.77 -5.01 -23.86
N ALA A 117 -10.14 -3.75 -24.03
CA ALA A 117 -9.22 -2.67 -24.37
C ALA A 117 -8.46 -2.14 -23.14
N ILE A 118 -9.04 -2.29 -21.97
CA ILE A 118 -8.45 -1.94 -20.68
C ILE A 118 -8.00 -3.24 -19.99
N THR A 119 -6.79 -3.25 -19.48
CA THR A 119 -6.33 -4.33 -18.59
C THR A 119 -6.56 -3.91 -17.15
N LEU A 120 -7.31 -4.70 -16.40
CA LEU A 120 -7.46 -4.50 -14.97
C LEU A 120 -6.28 -5.14 -14.25
N VAL A 121 -5.53 -4.36 -13.50
CA VAL A 121 -4.39 -4.84 -12.71
C VAL A 121 -4.56 -4.45 -11.24
N ARG A 122 -3.93 -5.22 -10.37
CA ARG A 122 -3.77 -4.84 -8.95
C ARG A 122 -2.29 -4.77 -8.60
N ASP A 123 -1.95 -3.89 -7.68
CA ASP A 123 -0.61 -3.84 -7.13
C ASP A 123 -0.43 -4.80 -5.93
N ASP A 124 0.76 -4.79 -5.35
CA ASP A 124 1.12 -5.62 -4.20
C ASP A 124 0.52 -5.15 -2.86
N ASP A 125 -0.05 -3.94 -2.80
CA ASP A 125 -0.89 -3.47 -1.70
C ASP A 125 -2.39 -3.71 -1.95
N ASN A 126 -2.70 -4.46 -3.04
CA ASN A 126 -4.04 -4.85 -3.42
C ASN A 126 -4.93 -3.71 -3.98
N PHE A 127 -4.35 -2.55 -4.31
CA PHE A 127 -5.07 -1.49 -5.02
C PHE A 127 -5.22 -1.81 -6.52
N ILE A 128 -6.34 -1.39 -7.10
CA ILE A 128 -6.68 -1.69 -8.49
C ILE A 128 -6.45 -0.50 -9.41
N TYR A 129 -6.03 -0.81 -10.64
CA TYR A 129 -5.74 0.18 -11.68
C TYR A 129 -6.30 -0.28 -13.02
N ALA A 130 -6.75 0.68 -13.80
CA ALA A 130 -7.03 0.51 -15.21
C ALA A 130 -5.74 0.80 -16.01
N GLU A 131 -5.25 -0.19 -16.74
CA GLU A 131 -4.09 -0.05 -17.62
C GLU A 131 -4.55 0.07 -19.07
N ASP A 132 -4.17 1.19 -19.71
CA ASP A 132 -4.48 1.45 -21.10
C ASP A 132 -3.59 0.61 -22.06
N PRO A 133 -3.89 0.56 -23.37
CA PRO A 133 -3.05 -0.17 -24.36
C PRO A 133 -1.62 0.34 -24.49
N GLN A 134 -1.29 1.49 -23.94
CA GLN A 134 0.05 2.08 -23.88
C GLN A 134 0.82 1.67 -22.63
N GLY A 135 0.15 0.98 -21.68
CA GLY A 135 0.72 0.54 -20.40
C GLY A 135 0.66 1.58 -19.29
N ASN A 136 -0.06 2.70 -19.52
CA ASN A 136 -0.28 3.69 -18.46
C ASN A 136 -1.35 3.19 -17.50
N LYS A 137 -1.05 3.27 -16.21
CA LYS A 137 -1.94 2.81 -15.15
C LYS A 137 -2.59 4.00 -14.46
N THR A 138 -3.92 4.00 -14.42
CA THR A 138 -4.71 5.00 -13.68
C THR A 138 -5.39 4.30 -12.51
N ALA A 139 -5.23 4.83 -11.31
CA ALA A 139 -5.87 4.30 -10.14
C ALA A 139 -7.40 4.36 -10.27
N ILE A 140 -8.07 3.29 -9.90
CA ILE A 140 -9.53 3.28 -9.78
C ILE A 140 -9.85 3.76 -8.36
N THR A 141 -10.61 4.87 -8.25
CA THR A 141 -10.85 5.53 -6.96
C THR A 141 -12.34 5.64 -6.62
N TYR A 142 -12.63 5.66 -5.33
CA TYR A 142 -13.95 5.90 -4.76
C TYR A 142 -13.84 7.06 -3.78
N PHE A 143 -14.47 8.20 -4.10
CA PHE A 143 -14.34 9.45 -3.33
C PHE A 143 -12.88 9.82 -3.03
N GLU A 144 -12.04 9.82 -4.07
CA GLU A 144 -10.60 10.15 -4.03
C GLU A 144 -9.71 9.10 -3.32
N GLU A 145 -10.28 8.06 -2.72
CA GLU A 145 -9.52 6.96 -2.13
C GLU A 145 -9.28 5.83 -3.14
N HIS A 146 -8.09 5.24 -3.15
CA HIS A 146 -7.77 4.08 -3.98
C HIS A 146 -8.66 2.90 -3.61
N MET A 147 -9.25 2.27 -4.62
CA MET A 147 -10.03 1.04 -4.41
C MET A 147 -9.11 -0.18 -4.34
N GLY A 148 -9.33 -1.02 -3.34
CA GLY A 148 -8.75 -2.35 -3.29
C GLY A 148 -9.58 -3.37 -4.07
N SER A 149 -8.97 -4.43 -4.56
CA SER A 149 -9.65 -5.50 -5.30
C SER A 149 -10.70 -6.25 -4.46
N ASN A 150 -10.62 -6.13 -3.14
CA ASN A 150 -11.52 -6.69 -2.13
C ASN A 150 -11.85 -5.64 -1.05
N MET A 151 -12.09 -4.40 -1.45
CA MET A 151 -12.31 -3.27 -0.54
C MET A 151 -13.50 -3.48 0.40
N TRP A 152 -14.51 -4.22 -0.06
CA TRP A 152 -15.67 -4.61 0.73
C TRP A 152 -15.71 -6.12 0.93
N ASP A 153 -16.09 -6.55 2.12
CA ASP A 153 -16.19 -7.98 2.44
C ASP A 153 -17.17 -8.70 1.49
N GLY A 154 -16.72 -9.80 0.91
CA GLY A 154 -17.47 -10.58 -0.10
C GLY A 154 -17.48 -9.98 -1.51
N TRP A 155 -16.83 -8.84 -1.75
CA TRP A 155 -16.76 -8.22 -3.07
C TRP A 155 -15.41 -8.48 -3.75
N ASN A 156 -15.47 -8.85 -5.03
CA ASN A 156 -14.32 -9.03 -5.91
C ASN A 156 -14.49 -8.18 -7.17
N VAL A 157 -13.43 -7.51 -7.60
CA VAL A 157 -13.43 -6.84 -8.90
C VAL A 157 -13.18 -7.87 -9.99
N LEU A 158 -13.95 -7.82 -11.08
CA LEU A 158 -13.83 -8.77 -12.18
C LEU A 158 -13.19 -8.18 -13.43
N ALA A 159 -13.65 -6.99 -13.86
CA ALA A 159 -13.21 -6.38 -15.11
C ALA A 159 -13.38 -4.86 -15.08
N ALA A 160 -12.59 -4.18 -15.90
CA ALA A 160 -12.70 -2.74 -16.15
C ALA A 160 -12.63 -2.48 -17.66
N GLU A 161 -13.50 -1.59 -18.19
CA GLU A 161 -13.53 -1.24 -19.60
C GLU A 161 -13.91 0.21 -19.85
N ASN A 162 -13.41 0.76 -20.98
CA ASN A 162 -13.92 2.02 -21.53
C ASN A 162 -14.87 1.71 -22.69
N ILE A 163 -16.15 1.88 -22.49
CA ILE A 163 -17.18 1.54 -23.44
C ILE A 163 -17.85 2.82 -23.97
N ASN A 164 -17.59 3.14 -25.22
CA ASN A 164 -18.10 4.36 -25.86
C ASN A 164 -17.76 5.65 -25.10
N GLY A 165 -16.59 5.71 -24.47
CA GLY A 165 -16.12 6.87 -23.71
C GLY A 165 -16.56 6.90 -22.23
N ILE A 166 -17.20 5.83 -21.76
CA ILE A 166 -17.61 5.68 -20.35
C ILE A 166 -16.73 4.60 -19.72
N ASN A 167 -16.03 4.94 -18.66
CA ASN A 167 -15.29 3.99 -17.85
C ASN A 167 -16.25 3.24 -16.92
N ALA A 168 -16.11 1.93 -16.89
CA ALA A 168 -16.99 1.07 -16.09
C ALA A 168 -16.21 -0.09 -15.47
N VAL A 169 -16.64 -0.54 -14.29
CA VAL A 169 -16.08 -1.67 -13.56
C VAL A 169 -17.19 -2.63 -13.18
N ILE A 170 -16.95 -3.93 -13.34
CA ILE A 170 -17.83 -4.99 -12.85
C ILE A 170 -17.25 -5.55 -11.55
N TRP A 171 -18.15 -5.68 -10.59
CA TRP A 171 -17.91 -6.29 -9.30
C TRP A 171 -18.78 -7.54 -9.15
N GLU A 172 -18.23 -8.55 -8.51
CA GLU A 172 -18.95 -9.73 -8.04
C GLU A 172 -19.09 -9.66 -6.53
N PHE A 173 -20.29 -9.93 -6.04
CA PHE A 173 -20.55 -10.16 -4.63
C PHE A 173 -20.82 -11.64 -4.41
N ASP A 174 -19.91 -12.29 -3.70
CA ASP A 174 -20.10 -13.67 -3.23
C ASP A 174 -20.92 -13.68 -1.96
N ASP A 175 -22.17 -14.18 -2.05
CA ASP A 175 -23.04 -14.27 -0.88
C ASP A 175 -22.50 -15.31 0.12
N PRO A 176 -22.10 -14.91 1.33
CA PRO A 176 -21.52 -15.81 2.33
C PRO A 176 -22.53 -16.86 2.85
N TYR A 177 -23.80 -16.71 2.52
CA TYR A 177 -24.86 -17.67 2.91
C TYR A 177 -25.20 -18.68 1.82
N GLY A 178 -24.51 -18.62 0.66
CA GLY A 178 -24.65 -19.60 -0.43
C GLY A 178 -25.83 -19.39 -1.36
N TYR A 179 -26.36 -18.16 -1.44
CA TYR A 179 -27.43 -17.82 -2.40
C TYR A 179 -26.91 -17.55 -3.82
N GLY A 180 -25.58 -17.71 -4.04
CA GLY A 180 -24.92 -17.47 -5.31
C GLY A 180 -24.33 -16.07 -5.43
N SER A 181 -23.62 -15.84 -6.52
CA SER A 181 -23.00 -14.54 -6.80
C SER A 181 -23.99 -13.56 -7.39
N SER A 182 -23.84 -12.28 -7.07
CA SER A 182 -24.53 -11.17 -7.75
C SER A 182 -23.50 -10.22 -8.34
N PHE A 183 -23.84 -9.63 -9.49
CA PHE A 183 -22.94 -8.74 -10.21
C PHE A 183 -23.41 -7.30 -10.11
N TRP A 184 -22.45 -6.39 -10.02
CA TRP A 184 -22.68 -4.96 -9.89
C TRP A 184 -21.87 -4.18 -10.90
N LEU A 185 -22.50 -3.25 -11.62
CA LEU A 185 -21.86 -2.38 -12.57
C LEU A 185 -21.70 -0.97 -11.97
N SER A 186 -20.49 -0.44 -11.98
CA SER A 186 -20.18 0.90 -11.51
C SER A 186 -19.57 1.73 -12.63
N PHE A 187 -19.86 3.04 -12.66
CA PHE A 187 -19.35 3.97 -13.66
C PHE A 187 -18.38 4.98 -13.05
N TYR A 188 -17.43 5.40 -13.87
CA TYR A 188 -16.32 6.26 -13.47
C TYR A 188 -16.14 7.39 -14.49
N ASP A 189 -15.55 8.48 -14.06
CA ASP A 189 -15.17 9.58 -14.93
C ASP A 189 -13.93 9.24 -15.79
N GLU A 190 -13.45 10.22 -16.56
CA GLU A 190 -12.28 10.06 -17.42
C GLU A 190 -10.98 9.71 -16.66
N ASN A 191 -10.93 10.02 -15.37
CA ASN A 191 -9.80 9.76 -14.48
C ASN A 191 -9.98 8.47 -13.63
N TRP A 192 -10.97 7.64 -13.94
CA TRP A 192 -11.34 6.45 -13.18
C TRP A 192 -11.74 6.74 -11.73
N SER A 193 -12.29 7.93 -11.48
CA SER A 193 -12.91 8.28 -10.21
C SER A 193 -14.42 7.96 -10.25
N TYR A 194 -14.90 7.28 -9.21
CA TYR A 194 -16.30 6.88 -9.11
C TYR A 194 -17.23 8.09 -9.23
N THR A 195 -18.24 7.94 -10.09
CA THR A 195 -19.28 8.96 -10.26
C THR A 195 -20.62 8.42 -9.78
N ASP A 196 -21.20 9.06 -8.79
CA ASP A 196 -22.58 8.81 -8.33
C ASP A 196 -23.61 9.44 -9.31
N SER A 197 -23.27 9.52 -10.59
CA SER A 197 -24.19 10.02 -11.59
C SER A 197 -25.17 8.89 -11.94
N GLY A 198 -26.23 8.75 -11.18
CA GLY A 198 -27.31 7.78 -11.42
C GLY A 198 -27.97 7.86 -12.80
N ASP A 199 -27.45 8.70 -13.70
CA ASP A 199 -27.83 8.88 -15.09
C ASP A 199 -26.77 8.43 -16.10
N ALA A 200 -25.56 8.06 -15.69
CA ALA A 200 -24.51 7.55 -16.57
C ALA A 200 -24.75 6.04 -16.83
N GLY A 201 -25.55 5.74 -17.80
CA GLY A 201 -25.70 4.41 -18.36
C GLY A 201 -25.49 4.47 -19.87
N TRP A 202 -25.12 3.36 -20.48
CA TRP A 202 -25.13 3.28 -21.94
C TRP A 202 -26.56 3.39 -22.44
N PRO A 203 -26.80 4.02 -23.60
CA PRO A 203 -28.15 4.06 -24.15
C PRO A 203 -28.74 2.66 -24.28
N GLY A 204 -29.78 2.36 -23.49
CA GLY A 204 -30.47 1.08 -23.46
C GLY A 204 -29.86 0.01 -22.54
N ASP A 205 -28.84 0.35 -21.73
CA ASP A 205 -28.23 -0.53 -20.73
C ASP A 205 -28.62 -0.17 -19.28
N PRO A 206 -28.39 -1.08 -18.33
CA PRO A 206 -28.71 -0.82 -16.93
C PRO A 206 -27.95 0.38 -16.42
N ARG A 207 -28.60 1.11 -15.58
CA ARG A 207 -27.97 2.12 -14.75
C ARG A 207 -27.04 1.44 -13.76
N HIS A 208 -26.10 2.22 -13.20
CA HIS A 208 -25.36 1.85 -12.02
C HIS A 208 -26.19 1.03 -11.03
N GLY A 209 -25.66 -0.10 -10.59
CA GLY A 209 -26.34 -0.98 -9.64
C GLY A 209 -26.23 -2.46 -10.01
N GLN A 210 -26.99 -3.26 -9.29
CA GLN A 210 -27.05 -4.71 -9.52
C GLN A 210 -27.56 -5.04 -10.93
N LEU A 211 -26.84 -5.91 -11.64
CA LEU A 211 -27.22 -6.38 -12.95
C LEU A 211 -28.33 -7.42 -12.84
N PRO A 212 -29.51 -7.20 -13.44
CA PRO A 212 -30.50 -8.25 -13.61
C PRO A 212 -30.03 -9.29 -14.63
N ASP A 213 -30.41 -10.55 -14.46
CA ASP A 213 -30.02 -11.69 -15.33
C ASP A 213 -30.18 -11.41 -16.82
N MET A 214 -31.22 -10.67 -17.22
CA MET A 214 -31.47 -10.35 -18.65
C MET A 214 -30.45 -9.36 -19.26
N GLN A 215 -29.56 -8.79 -18.48
CA GLN A 215 -28.58 -7.80 -18.95
C GLN A 215 -27.15 -8.35 -18.97
N PHE A 216 -26.92 -9.55 -18.45
CA PHE A 216 -25.60 -10.21 -18.48
C PHE A 216 -25.02 -10.27 -19.87
N TYR A 217 -25.78 -10.71 -20.87
CA TYR A 217 -25.30 -10.84 -22.25
C TYR A 217 -24.71 -9.55 -22.84
N LYS A 218 -25.33 -8.38 -22.58
CA LYS A 218 -24.80 -7.11 -23.07
C LYS A 218 -23.54 -6.72 -22.31
N THR A 219 -23.52 -6.92 -21.01
CA THR A 219 -22.39 -6.66 -20.15
C THR A 219 -21.22 -7.57 -20.54
N GLU A 220 -21.46 -8.87 -20.68
CA GLU A 220 -20.47 -9.84 -21.16
C GLU A 220 -19.89 -9.43 -22.51
N THR A 221 -20.70 -9.00 -23.45
CA THR A 221 -20.25 -8.52 -24.77
C THR A 221 -19.38 -7.27 -24.65
N ASN A 222 -19.81 -6.31 -23.80
CA ASN A 222 -19.10 -5.06 -23.65
C ASN A 222 -17.73 -5.22 -22.94
N PHE A 223 -17.65 -6.12 -21.98
CA PHE A 223 -16.44 -6.41 -21.21
C PHE A 223 -15.64 -7.61 -21.76
N ASN A 224 -16.20 -8.31 -22.74
CA ASN A 224 -15.62 -9.53 -23.28
C ASN A 224 -15.32 -10.62 -22.23
N ILE A 225 -16.18 -10.74 -21.23
CA ILE A 225 -16.12 -11.73 -20.15
C ILE A 225 -17.37 -12.60 -20.13
N ASP A 226 -17.31 -13.74 -19.43
CA ASP A 226 -18.45 -14.65 -19.19
C ASP A 226 -18.81 -14.58 -17.69
N LEU A 227 -20.01 -14.09 -17.38
CA LEU A 227 -20.52 -13.97 -16.02
C LEU A 227 -21.34 -15.20 -15.57
N ASN A 228 -21.53 -16.19 -16.46
CA ASN A 228 -22.36 -17.38 -16.21
C ASN A 228 -21.53 -18.64 -15.89
N ASN A 229 -20.21 -18.54 -15.78
CA ASN A 229 -19.32 -19.69 -15.62
C ASN A 229 -18.85 -19.87 -14.19
#